data_eaaac3830c88a00818b036d20c15160d
#
_entry.id   eaaac3830c88a00818b036d20c15160d
#
_cell.length_a   1.000
_cell.length_b   1.000
_cell.length_c   1.000
_cell.angle_alpha   90.00
_cell.angle_beta   90.00
_cell.angle_gamma   90.00
#
_symmetry.space_group_name_H-M   'P 1'
#
loop_
_entity.id
_entity.type
_entity.pdbx_description
1 polymer ?
#
loop_
_entity_poly.entity_id
_entity_poly.type
_entity_poly.pdbx_seq_one_letter_code
_entity_poly.pdbx_strand_id
1 'polypeptide(L)'
;MLPQNPQALFVKATVREDLLEILPKSERKTERLAQAVSLCKLADLLDRHPYDLSGGEQQRAALAKILLLNPDILLLDEPTKGLDAEFKQTFGQILRTLQASGVAILMVSHDVEFCAKYADRCALFFDGSIVTEAEPRTFFSGNSFYTTAANRIARDILPEAVTPENVIAACGGVADAEPELPKYERTLPEPKTEKAAAKKLPVWRKVLAAVSGAVLLFCIIQAIGVTDLTKLIDANGMTALAGDQLRQYAILLGALLVFALSIGRKAERPDYLIQTPVEKRKLKKRTILATLLILLLIPFTLFIGNYYFEGRKYYFISLLIWLECMLPFFLIFEGRKPQARELVFIAVLVALNVAGRAAFFMLPEFKPVVAMTILAGVAFGGETGFLVGAMTMLVSNMLFSQGPWTPWQMFAMGIIGWLAGVLYRKGVLRRSRLSLCIFGVIASTVLYGGIMNPASALLWSNTINWKIILSYYVTGIPIDLVRALATFFFLWLTAEPLLQKLDRIKTKYALAE
;
A
#
# COMPACT_ATOMS: atom_id res chain seq x y z
N MET A 1 6.20 19.62 9.37
CA MET A 1 6.59 18.81 10.54
C MET A 1 7.57 17.73 10.12
N LEU A 2 8.69 17.59 10.85
CA LEU A 2 9.64 16.49 10.75
C LEU A 2 9.27 15.46 11.81
N PRO A 3 8.71 14.28 11.44
CA PRO A 3 8.32 13.27 12.42
C PRO A 3 9.54 12.49 12.91
N GLN A 4 9.44 11.87 14.07
CA GLN A 4 10.47 11.00 14.66
C GLN A 4 10.94 9.88 13.70
N ASN A 5 10.01 9.33 12.90
CA ASN A 5 10.34 8.39 11.84
C ASN A 5 10.37 9.10 10.48
N PRO A 6 11.54 9.43 9.92
CA PRO A 6 11.67 10.15 8.64
C PRO A 6 11.15 9.36 7.45
N GLN A 7 11.09 8.02 7.55
CA GLN A 7 10.59 7.15 6.47
C GLN A 7 9.15 7.46 6.07
N ALA A 8 8.36 8.02 6.98
CA ALA A 8 6.98 8.42 6.70
C ALA A 8 6.86 9.49 5.59
N LEU A 9 7.92 10.26 5.38
CA LEU A 9 7.96 11.34 4.40
C LEU A 9 8.34 10.88 2.99
N PHE A 10 9.00 9.72 2.85
CA PHE A 10 9.50 9.26 1.56
C PHE A 10 8.45 8.48 0.78
N VAL A 11 8.34 8.78 -0.52
CA VAL A 11 7.33 8.20 -1.41
C VAL A 11 7.87 7.82 -2.80
N LYS A 12 9.14 8.14 -3.10
CA LYS A 12 9.78 7.91 -4.41
C LYS A 12 10.89 6.87 -4.34
N ALA A 13 11.35 6.44 -5.53
CA ALA A 13 12.40 5.43 -5.65
C ALA A 13 13.80 5.99 -5.34
N THR A 14 14.05 7.28 -5.58
CA THR A 14 15.31 7.93 -5.28
C THR A 14 15.12 9.17 -4.42
N VAL A 15 16.16 9.54 -3.65
CA VAL A 15 16.16 10.79 -2.87
C VAL A 15 15.94 11.99 -3.79
N ARG A 16 16.58 12.02 -4.94
CA ARG A 16 16.42 13.08 -5.95
C ARG A 16 14.97 13.26 -6.37
N GLU A 17 14.29 12.19 -6.74
CA GLU A 17 12.89 12.23 -7.15
C GLU A 17 11.98 12.69 -6.02
N ASP A 18 12.29 12.27 -4.79
CA ASP A 18 11.51 12.58 -3.61
C ASP A 18 11.61 14.07 -3.23
N LEU A 19 12.79 14.65 -3.39
CA LEU A 19 13.00 16.09 -3.21
C LEU A 19 12.35 16.90 -4.34
N LEU A 20 12.44 16.42 -5.60
CA LEU A 20 11.85 17.09 -6.75
C LEU A 20 10.33 17.07 -6.76
N GLU A 21 9.68 16.09 -6.11
CA GLU A 21 8.21 15.98 -6.05
C GLU A 21 7.55 17.20 -5.40
N ILE A 22 8.20 17.76 -4.39
CA ILE A 22 7.65 18.86 -3.58
C ILE A 22 7.76 20.20 -4.31
N LEU A 23 8.76 20.33 -5.19
CA LEU A 23 9.01 21.58 -5.85
C LEU A 23 8.01 21.83 -6.98
N PRO A 24 7.36 23.01 -7.02
CA PRO A 24 6.53 23.42 -8.15
C PRO A 24 7.37 23.45 -9.43
N LYS A 25 6.69 23.37 -10.59
CA LYS A 25 7.33 23.54 -11.91
C LYS A 25 7.72 25.02 -12.08
N SER A 26 8.85 25.43 -11.53
CA SER A 26 9.40 26.78 -11.64
C SER A 26 10.81 26.75 -12.22
N GLU A 27 11.25 27.83 -12.80
CA GLU A 27 12.60 27.98 -13.37
C GLU A 27 13.71 27.82 -12.31
N ARG A 28 13.42 28.14 -11.05
CA ARG A 28 14.36 28.03 -9.91
C ARG A 28 14.37 26.65 -9.23
N LYS A 29 13.72 25.66 -9.81
CA LYS A 29 13.62 24.31 -9.23
C LYS A 29 14.99 23.67 -8.96
N THR A 30 15.90 23.81 -9.94
CA THR A 30 17.25 23.21 -9.87
C THR A 30 18.11 23.90 -8.82
N GLU A 31 18.02 25.23 -8.70
CA GLU A 31 18.77 26.03 -7.73
C GLU A 31 18.35 25.70 -6.29
N ARG A 32 17.04 25.66 -6.02
CA ARG A 32 16.50 25.29 -4.70
C ARG A 32 16.87 23.89 -4.29
N LEU A 33 16.83 22.95 -5.24
CA LEU A 33 17.28 21.58 -4.98
C LEU A 33 18.77 21.56 -4.61
N ALA A 34 19.62 22.23 -5.40
CA ALA A 34 21.06 22.28 -5.15
C ALA A 34 21.38 22.87 -3.79
N GLN A 35 20.69 23.94 -3.37
CA GLN A 35 20.83 24.57 -2.08
C GLN A 35 20.46 23.60 -0.92
N ALA A 36 19.31 22.93 -1.00
CA ALA A 36 18.89 21.96 0.03
C ALA A 36 19.83 20.75 0.10
N VAL A 37 20.31 20.26 -1.04
CA VAL A 37 21.26 19.15 -1.16
C VAL A 37 22.61 19.52 -0.52
N SER A 38 23.12 20.70 -0.81
CA SER A 38 24.38 21.19 -0.22
C SER A 38 24.25 21.38 1.29
N LEU A 39 23.16 22.02 1.75
CA LEU A 39 22.91 22.27 3.18
C LEU A 39 22.82 20.99 4.02
N CYS A 40 22.16 19.95 3.47
CA CYS A 40 21.97 18.67 4.16
C CYS A 40 23.04 17.62 3.81
N LYS A 41 24.10 17.97 3.08
CA LYS A 41 25.20 17.07 2.68
C LYS A 41 24.66 15.78 2.01
N LEU A 42 23.83 15.91 0.95
CA LEU A 42 23.14 14.80 0.29
C LEU A 42 23.66 14.47 -1.10
N ALA A 43 24.73 15.10 -1.57
CA ALA A 43 25.20 15.00 -2.97
C ALA A 43 25.39 13.53 -3.43
N ASP A 44 26.05 12.71 -2.60
CA ASP A 44 26.38 11.31 -2.90
C ASP A 44 25.20 10.33 -2.66
N LEU A 45 24.09 10.84 -2.14
CA LEU A 45 22.94 10.03 -1.74
C LEU A 45 21.73 10.20 -2.66
N LEU A 46 21.79 11.13 -3.62
CA LEU A 46 20.65 11.54 -4.45
C LEU A 46 20.04 10.39 -5.26
N ASP A 47 20.86 9.49 -5.76
CA ASP A 47 20.43 8.40 -6.63
C ASP A 47 20.16 7.09 -5.86
N ARG A 48 20.32 7.10 -4.53
CA ARG A 48 19.98 5.98 -3.66
C ARG A 48 18.50 5.97 -3.32
N HIS A 49 17.99 4.78 -3.01
CA HIS A 49 16.64 4.65 -2.47
C HIS A 49 16.60 5.16 -1.02
N PRO A 50 15.60 5.98 -0.61
CA PRO A 50 15.55 6.55 0.75
C PRO A 50 15.59 5.52 1.88
N TYR A 51 15.09 4.30 1.64
CA TYR A 51 15.10 3.23 2.64
C TYR A 51 16.43 2.47 2.75
N ASP A 52 17.35 2.69 1.81
CA ASP A 52 18.70 2.10 1.85
C ASP A 52 19.71 3.04 2.54
N LEU A 53 19.25 4.19 2.99
CA LEU A 53 20.02 5.15 3.76
C LEU A 53 20.08 4.75 5.24
N SER A 54 21.18 5.10 5.91
CA SER A 54 21.29 5.03 7.37
C SER A 54 20.26 5.96 8.04
N GLY A 55 19.97 5.76 9.32
CA GLY A 55 19.00 6.57 10.06
C GLY A 55 19.33 8.08 10.02
N GLY A 56 20.60 8.45 10.17
CA GLY A 56 21.05 9.83 10.07
C GLY A 56 20.93 10.42 8.66
N GLU A 57 21.27 9.64 7.62
CA GLU A 57 21.08 10.05 6.21
C GLU A 57 19.60 10.23 5.86
N GLN A 58 18.73 9.37 6.39
CA GLN A 58 17.27 9.52 6.23
C GLN A 58 16.77 10.80 6.90
N GLN A 59 17.28 11.12 8.08
CA GLN A 59 16.92 12.34 8.79
C GLN A 59 17.34 13.59 8.01
N ARG A 60 18.57 13.59 7.44
CA ARG A 60 19.07 14.66 6.56
C ARG A 60 18.22 14.82 5.31
N ALA A 61 17.88 13.73 4.64
CA ALA A 61 17.01 13.75 3.45
C ALA A 61 15.60 14.26 3.76
N ALA A 62 15.03 13.85 4.90
CA ALA A 62 13.74 14.34 5.36
C ALA A 62 13.76 15.84 5.71
N LEU A 63 14.82 16.30 6.35
CA LEU A 63 15.02 17.73 6.62
C LEU A 63 15.09 18.53 5.31
N ALA A 64 15.91 18.11 4.35
CA ALA A 64 16.00 18.75 3.03
C ALA A 64 14.62 18.85 2.36
N LYS A 65 13.85 17.77 2.42
CA LYS A 65 12.49 17.73 1.89
C LYS A 65 11.57 18.77 2.52
N ILE A 66 11.67 18.98 3.82
CA ILE A 66 10.86 19.97 4.55
C ILE A 66 11.34 21.40 4.26
N LEU A 67 12.65 21.62 4.16
CA LEU A 67 13.21 22.92 3.82
C LEU A 67 12.78 23.40 2.42
N LEU A 68 12.62 22.48 1.48
CA LEU A 68 12.10 22.79 0.15
C LEU A 68 10.65 23.29 0.15
N LEU A 69 9.86 23.01 1.22
CA LEU A 69 8.51 23.57 1.41
C LEU A 69 8.52 25.03 1.85
N ASN A 70 9.68 25.56 2.24
CA ASN A 70 9.86 26.92 2.74
C ASN A 70 8.85 27.30 3.86
N PRO A 71 8.84 26.56 4.99
CA PRO A 71 7.82 26.68 6.01
C PRO A 71 7.96 27.99 6.79
N ASP A 72 6.84 28.56 7.27
CA ASP A 72 6.82 29.65 8.25
C ASP A 72 6.96 29.12 9.68
N ILE A 73 6.48 27.89 9.92
CA ILE A 73 6.55 27.20 11.22
C ILE A 73 7.13 25.81 10.98
N LEU A 74 8.20 25.48 11.72
CA LEU A 74 8.88 24.19 11.66
C LEU A 74 8.66 23.43 12.96
N LEU A 75 7.95 22.30 12.88
CA LEU A 75 7.74 21.39 14.00
C LEU A 75 8.69 20.20 13.84
N LEU A 76 9.49 19.91 14.86
CA LEU A 76 10.53 18.89 14.88
C LEU A 76 10.29 17.92 16.03
N ASP A 77 10.22 16.63 15.73
CA ASP A 77 10.03 15.56 16.71
C ASP A 77 11.27 14.66 16.72
N GLU A 78 12.06 14.73 17.82
CA GLU A 78 13.33 14.02 18.01
C GLU A 78 14.31 14.13 16.81
N PRO A 79 14.57 15.35 16.31
CA PRO A 79 15.30 15.53 15.06
C PRO A 79 16.78 15.17 15.12
N THR A 80 17.37 15.12 16.33
CA THR A 80 18.79 14.80 16.55
C THR A 80 19.07 13.31 16.67
N LYS A 81 18.02 12.49 16.71
CA LYS A 81 18.13 11.04 16.85
C LYS A 81 18.84 10.40 15.63
N GLY A 82 19.94 9.70 15.91
CA GLY A 82 20.73 9.03 14.86
C GLY A 82 21.66 9.93 14.06
N LEU A 83 21.75 11.22 14.38
CA LEU A 83 22.74 12.12 13.81
C LEU A 83 24.09 11.95 14.52
N ASP A 84 25.18 11.98 13.75
CA ASP A 84 26.53 12.08 14.29
C ASP A 84 26.81 13.46 14.89
N ALA A 85 27.86 13.58 15.67
CA ALA A 85 28.20 14.81 16.40
C ALA A 85 28.48 15.99 15.47
N GLU A 86 29.14 15.74 14.32
CA GLU A 86 29.46 16.78 13.33
C GLU A 86 28.17 17.32 12.67
N PHE A 87 27.26 16.42 12.28
CA PHE A 87 26.03 16.85 11.66
C PHE A 87 25.05 17.50 12.68
N LYS A 88 25.10 17.12 13.96
CA LYS A 88 24.33 17.82 15.00
C LYS A 88 24.71 19.30 15.09
N GLN A 89 25.99 19.63 15.00
CA GLN A 89 26.44 21.03 14.96
C GLN A 89 25.93 21.74 13.70
N THR A 90 26.10 21.12 12.52
CA THR A 90 25.56 21.64 11.26
C THR A 90 24.04 21.85 11.33
N PHE A 91 23.31 20.89 11.92
CA PHE A 91 21.87 20.97 12.10
C PHE A 91 21.45 22.13 13.02
N GLY A 92 22.17 22.33 14.14
CA GLY A 92 21.92 23.47 15.06
C GLY A 92 22.08 24.80 14.34
N GLN A 93 23.11 24.94 13.51
CA GLN A 93 23.33 26.17 12.73
C GLN A 93 22.26 26.36 11.64
N ILE A 94 21.80 25.27 10.97
CA ILE A 94 20.66 25.34 10.05
C ILE A 94 19.44 25.92 10.77
N LEU A 95 19.14 25.43 11.97
CA LEU A 95 18.00 25.94 12.76
C LEU A 95 18.18 27.43 13.12
N ARG A 96 19.38 27.83 13.51
CA ARG A 96 19.68 29.25 13.77
C ARG A 96 19.52 30.12 12.52
N THR A 97 19.97 29.65 11.37
CA THR A 97 19.83 30.37 10.10
C THR A 97 18.36 30.51 9.71
N LEU A 98 17.56 29.45 9.88
CA LEU A 98 16.12 29.48 9.62
C LEU A 98 15.40 30.46 10.56
N GLN A 99 15.74 30.43 11.84
CA GLN A 99 15.20 31.35 12.84
C GLN A 99 15.53 32.80 12.48
N ALA A 100 16.79 33.08 12.13
CA ALA A 100 17.21 34.43 11.70
C ALA A 100 16.46 34.90 10.43
N SER A 101 16.01 33.96 9.57
CA SER A 101 15.16 34.23 8.40
C SER A 101 13.66 34.34 8.73
N GLY A 102 13.27 34.30 10.02
CA GLY A 102 11.90 34.50 10.49
C GLY A 102 11.06 33.21 10.55
N VAL A 103 11.67 32.03 10.56
CA VAL A 103 10.95 30.75 10.75
C VAL A 103 10.77 30.49 12.24
N ALA A 104 9.54 30.29 12.69
CA ALA A 104 9.26 29.83 14.05
C ALA A 104 9.55 28.32 14.18
N ILE A 105 10.35 27.93 15.19
CA ILE A 105 10.77 26.53 15.37
C ILE A 105 10.29 26.03 16.72
N LEU A 106 9.54 24.91 16.70
CA LEU A 106 9.18 24.16 17.89
C LEU A 106 9.77 22.75 17.79
N MET A 107 10.59 22.38 18.77
CA MET A 107 11.29 21.10 18.80
C MET A 107 10.96 20.33 20.09
N VAL A 108 10.65 19.05 19.95
CA VAL A 108 10.63 18.09 21.05
C VAL A 108 11.88 17.24 20.96
N SER A 109 12.68 17.18 22.05
CA SER A 109 13.90 16.39 22.07
C SER A 109 14.30 15.94 23.47
N HIS A 110 14.95 14.78 23.56
CA HIS A 110 15.65 14.30 24.75
C HIS A 110 17.14 14.68 24.76
N ASP A 111 17.63 15.34 23.71
CA ASP A 111 19.02 15.79 23.61
C ASP A 111 19.21 17.11 24.34
N VAL A 112 19.44 17.03 25.67
CA VAL A 112 19.59 18.19 26.55
C VAL A 112 20.78 19.06 26.16
N GLU A 113 21.88 18.48 25.68
CA GLU A 113 23.06 19.19 25.22
C GLU A 113 22.75 20.06 24.00
N PHE A 114 22.02 19.51 23.04
CA PHE A 114 21.58 20.21 21.85
C PHE A 114 20.63 21.36 22.21
N CYS A 115 19.66 21.09 23.10
CA CYS A 115 18.73 22.13 23.57
C CYS A 115 19.44 23.25 24.32
N ALA A 116 20.39 22.93 25.20
CA ALA A 116 21.16 23.93 25.96
C ALA A 116 21.96 24.86 25.05
N LYS A 117 22.45 24.36 23.91
CA LYS A 117 23.28 25.13 22.98
C LYS A 117 22.47 25.95 21.97
N TYR A 118 21.37 25.39 21.45
CA TYR A 118 20.69 25.95 20.29
C TYR A 118 19.27 26.47 20.52
N ALA A 119 18.61 26.16 21.65
CA ALA A 119 17.30 26.70 21.95
C ALA A 119 17.35 28.13 22.49
N ASP A 120 16.31 28.93 22.32
CA ASP A 120 16.13 30.21 22.97
C ASP A 120 15.32 30.08 24.26
N ARG A 121 14.38 29.14 24.29
CA ARG A 121 13.54 28.79 25.44
C ARG A 121 13.39 27.29 25.54
N CYS A 122 13.44 26.78 26.76
CA CYS A 122 13.23 25.37 27.08
C CYS A 122 12.04 25.23 28.01
N ALA A 123 11.22 24.21 27.78
CA ALA A 123 10.08 23.88 28.61
C ALA A 123 10.10 22.38 28.96
N LEU A 124 9.86 22.05 30.22
CA LEU A 124 9.68 20.68 30.67
C LEU A 124 8.21 20.31 30.58
N PHE A 125 7.91 19.33 29.71
CA PHE A 125 6.57 18.79 29.56
C PHE A 125 6.46 17.48 30.34
N PHE A 126 5.53 17.40 31.28
CA PHE A 126 5.30 16.23 32.10
C PHE A 126 3.82 16.10 32.44
N ASP A 127 3.29 14.91 32.37
CA ASP A 127 1.89 14.58 32.68
C ASP A 127 0.86 15.52 32.02
N GLY A 128 1.04 15.79 30.73
CA GLY A 128 0.10 16.61 29.94
C GLY A 128 0.19 18.11 30.14
N SER A 129 1.16 18.60 30.94
CA SER A 129 1.33 20.02 31.26
C SER A 129 2.79 20.50 31.18
N ILE A 130 2.98 21.80 30.99
CA ILE A 130 4.29 22.44 31.09
C ILE A 130 4.54 22.69 32.56
N VAL A 131 5.57 22.03 33.13
CA VAL A 131 5.93 22.13 34.55
C VAL A 131 6.80 23.35 34.82
N THR A 132 7.74 23.63 33.93
CA THR A 132 8.64 24.77 34.01
C THR A 132 9.06 25.23 32.63
N GLU A 133 9.32 26.51 32.48
CA GLU A 133 9.78 27.13 31.25
C GLU A 133 10.76 28.25 31.58
N ALA A 134 11.93 28.28 30.93
CA ALA A 134 12.93 29.30 31.08
C ALA A 134 13.90 29.37 29.89
N GLU A 135 14.78 30.37 29.88
CA GLU A 135 15.95 30.36 28.98
C GLU A 135 16.88 29.19 29.32
N PRO A 136 17.60 28.61 28.34
CA PRO A 136 18.41 27.40 28.53
C PRO A 136 19.35 27.48 29.73
N ARG A 137 20.03 28.60 29.90
CA ARG A 137 20.98 28.79 31.02
C ARG A 137 20.29 28.63 32.37
N THR A 138 19.19 29.31 32.58
CA THR A 138 18.38 29.23 33.81
C THR A 138 17.71 27.88 33.97
N PHE A 139 17.20 27.33 32.87
CA PHE A 139 16.49 26.06 32.86
C PHE A 139 17.38 24.90 33.30
N PHE A 140 18.58 24.79 32.71
CA PHE A 140 19.50 23.67 32.96
C PHE A 140 20.36 23.85 34.22
N SER A 141 20.68 25.10 34.64
CA SER A 141 21.40 25.34 35.89
C SER A 141 20.53 25.15 37.13
N GLY A 142 19.25 25.48 37.03
CA GLY A 142 18.28 25.34 38.12
C GLY A 142 17.73 23.93 38.32
N ASN A 143 18.06 22.96 37.45
CA ASN A 143 17.49 21.64 37.49
C ASN A 143 18.53 20.56 37.82
N SER A 144 18.26 19.72 38.83
CA SER A 144 19.21 18.68 39.26
C SER A 144 19.13 17.43 38.39
N PHE A 145 17.97 17.09 37.80
CA PHE A 145 17.74 15.89 37.05
C PHE A 145 17.90 16.09 35.53
N TYR A 146 17.29 17.13 35.01
CA TYR A 146 17.32 17.49 33.58
C TYR A 146 18.34 18.59 33.34
N THR A 147 19.63 18.24 33.42
CA THR A 147 20.72 19.19 33.19
C THR A 147 21.80 18.55 32.32
N THR A 148 22.66 19.36 31.72
CA THR A 148 23.75 18.96 30.83
C THR A 148 24.89 18.29 31.59
N ALA A 149 25.72 17.53 30.87
CA ALA A 149 26.94 16.93 31.42
C ALA A 149 27.92 18.02 31.89
N ALA A 150 28.04 19.13 31.14
CA ALA A 150 28.87 20.25 31.49
C ALA A 150 28.45 20.84 32.84
N ASN A 151 27.16 21.06 33.05
CA ASN A 151 26.66 21.58 34.32
C ASN A 151 26.85 20.59 35.49
N ARG A 152 26.61 19.29 35.27
CA ARG A 152 26.82 18.24 36.29
C ARG A 152 28.24 18.22 36.82
N ILE A 153 29.21 18.45 35.94
CA ILE A 153 30.63 18.40 36.29
C ILE A 153 31.08 19.71 36.94
N ALA A 154 30.60 20.84 36.41
CA ALA A 154 31.16 22.14 36.78
C ALA A 154 30.31 22.94 37.81
N ARG A 155 29.09 22.54 38.14
CA ARG A 155 28.11 23.35 38.91
C ARG A 155 28.58 23.78 40.30
N ASP A 156 29.46 23.01 40.94
CA ASP A 156 29.96 23.36 42.27
C ASP A 156 30.94 24.56 42.23
N ILE A 157 31.54 24.81 41.04
CA ILE A 157 32.49 25.92 40.84
C ILE A 157 31.89 26.95 39.87
N LEU A 158 31.16 26.49 38.85
CA LEU A 158 30.58 27.29 37.77
C LEU A 158 29.09 26.94 37.62
N PRO A 159 28.21 27.35 38.54
CA PRO A 159 26.83 26.92 38.60
C PRO A 159 26.02 27.27 37.33
N GLU A 160 26.41 28.33 36.64
CA GLU A 160 25.71 28.77 35.41
C GLU A 160 26.29 28.22 34.11
N ALA A 161 27.35 27.43 34.16
CA ALA A 161 27.93 26.80 32.98
C ALA A 161 27.08 25.62 32.56
N VAL A 162 26.35 25.74 31.44
CA VAL A 162 25.44 24.71 30.93
C VAL A 162 25.93 24.08 29.64
N THR A 163 26.95 24.64 28.99
CA THR A 163 27.53 24.04 27.77
C THR A 163 29.03 23.81 27.96
N PRO A 164 29.64 22.86 27.20
CA PRO A 164 31.09 22.67 27.23
C PRO A 164 31.88 23.95 26.95
N GLU A 165 31.39 24.79 26.03
CA GLU A 165 32.01 26.04 25.66
C GLU A 165 32.04 27.02 26.84
N ASN A 166 31.02 27.01 27.71
CA ASN A 166 31.01 27.83 28.93
C ASN A 166 32.15 27.42 29.89
N VAL A 167 32.37 26.12 30.04
CA VAL A 167 33.43 25.57 30.89
C VAL A 167 34.80 25.88 30.32
N ILE A 168 35.00 25.65 29.01
CA ILE A 168 36.25 25.92 28.29
C ILE A 168 36.62 27.41 28.44
N ALA A 169 35.66 28.30 28.19
CA ALA A 169 35.88 29.75 28.31
C ALA A 169 36.24 30.18 29.75
N ALA A 170 35.59 29.61 30.77
CA ALA A 170 35.90 29.88 32.16
C ALA A 170 37.29 29.38 32.57
N CYS A 171 37.80 28.32 31.92
CA CYS A 171 39.15 27.80 32.11
C CYS A 171 40.21 28.54 31.26
N GLY A 172 39.85 29.62 30.55
CA GLY A 172 40.75 30.38 29.68
C GLY A 172 41.07 29.70 28.32
N GLY A 173 40.32 28.69 27.96
CA GLY A 173 40.41 28.01 26.65
C GLY A 173 39.57 28.70 25.57
N VAL A 174 39.84 28.33 24.33
CA VAL A 174 39.05 28.75 23.16
C VAL A 174 38.28 27.55 22.66
N ALA A 175 36.95 27.65 22.54
CA ALA A 175 36.12 26.61 21.95
C ALA A 175 36.36 26.51 20.44
N ASP A 176 36.18 25.31 19.90
CA ASP A 176 36.28 25.06 18.46
C ASP A 176 35.27 25.95 17.69
N ALA A 177 35.75 26.48 16.55
CA ALA A 177 34.90 27.28 15.67
C ALA A 177 33.77 26.40 15.09
N GLU A 178 32.58 26.97 15.07
CA GLU A 178 31.43 26.29 14.42
C GLU A 178 31.63 26.22 12.89
N PRO A 179 31.19 25.14 12.23
CA PRO A 179 31.34 25.00 10.81
C PRO A 179 30.56 26.08 10.02
N GLU A 180 31.17 26.69 9.03
CA GLU A 180 30.48 27.65 8.16
C GLU A 180 29.44 26.96 7.30
N LEU A 181 28.21 27.49 7.30
CA LEU A 181 27.12 26.99 6.48
C LEU A 181 27.09 27.65 5.10
N PRO A 182 26.67 26.90 4.06
CA PRO A 182 26.27 27.52 2.80
C PRO A 182 25.13 28.51 3.03
N LYS A 183 25.17 29.67 2.36
CA LYS A 183 24.10 30.68 2.46
C LYS A 183 22.75 30.05 2.11
N TYR A 184 21.80 30.17 3.02
CA TYR A 184 20.41 29.77 2.80
C TYR A 184 19.57 31.03 2.56
N GLU A 185 19.03 31.18 1.35
CA GLU A 185 18.11 32.25 1.04
C GLU A 185 16.69 31.71 1.03
N ARG A 186 15.86 32.24 1.93
CA ARG A 186 14.43 31.95 1.93
C ARG A 186 13.78 32.60 0.72
N THR A 187 13.34 31.81 -0.24
CA THR A 187 12.55 32.32 -1.36
C THR A 187 11.14 32.63 -0.88
N LEU A 188 10.63 33.84 -1.14
CA LEU A 188 9.23 34.16 -0.87
C LEU A 188 8.33 33.15 -1.59
N PRO A 189 7.27 32.66 -0.94
CA PRO A 189 6.35 31.71 -1.56
C PRO A 189 5.75 32.34 -2.81
N GLU A 190 5.93 31.69 -3.95
CA GLU A 190 5.12 32.01 -5.12
C GLU A 190 3.64 31.85 -4.76
N PRO A 191 2.75 32.75 -5.22
CA PRO A 191 1.33 32.66 -4.91
C PRO A 191 0.86 31.24 -5.27
N LYS A 192 0.31 30.55 -4.25
CA LYS A 192 -0.21 29.19 -4.42
C LYS A 192 -1.24 29.24 -5.54
N THR A 193 -0.90 28.67 -6.69
CA THR A 193 -1.91 28.36 -7.69
C THR A 193 -2.97 27.54 -6.97
N GLU A 194 -4.18 28.09 -6.85
CA GLU A 194 -5.30 27.43 -6.21
C GLU A 194 -5.39 26.01 -6.73
N LYS A 195 -5.32 25.05 -5.81
CA LYS A 195 -5.56 23.64 -6.16
C LYS A 195 -6.91 23.64 -6.86
N ALA A 196 -6.92 23.27 -8.14
CA ALA A 196 -8.12 23.16 -8.92
C ALA A 196 -9.19 22.47 -8.07
N ALA A 197 -10.24 23.20 -7.72
CA ALA A 197 -11.32 22.73 -6.85
C ALA A 197 -11.83 21.41 -7.41
N ALA A 198 -11.76 20.34 -6.63
CA ALA A 198 -12.19 19.02 -7.06
C ALA A 198 -13.58 19.14 -7.68
N LYS A 199 -13.71 18.87 -9.00
CA LYS A 199 -14.96 19.01 -9.75
C LYS A 199 -16.07 18.32 -8.99
N LYS A 200 -17.00 19.08 -8.44
CA LYS A 200 -18.17 18.57 -7.72
C LYS A 200 -18.94 17.64 -8.67
N LEU A 201 -19.37 16.49 -8.17
CA LEU A 201 -20.22 15.57 -8.93
C LEU A 201 -21.46 16.31 -9.42
N PRO A 202 -21.85 16.19 -10.69
CA PRO A 202 -23.05 16.82 -11.22
C PRO A 202 -24.28 16.36 -10.44
N VAL A 203 -25.26 17.26 -10.29
CA VAL A 203 -26.43 17.04 -9.43
C VAL A 203 -27.18 15.76 -9.80
N TRP A 204 -27.38 15.48 -11.09
CA TRP A 204 -28.05 14.26 -11.55
C TRP A 204 -27.37 12.95 -11.05
N ARG A 205 -26.02 12.92 -10.92
CA ARG A 205 -25.31 11.77 -10.37
C ARG A 205 -25.52 11.61 -8.87
N LYS A 206 -25.67 12.70 -8.13
CA LYS A 206 -26.02 12.67 -6.70
C LYS A 206 -27.42 12.13 -6.50
N VAL A 207 -28.37 12.57 -7.32
CA VAL A 207 -29.76 12.09 -7.30
C VAL A 207 -29.79 10.59 -7.64
N LEU A 208 -29.09 10.16 -8.68
CA LEU A 208 -29.01 8.76 -9.07
C LEU A 208 -28.38 7.89 -7.96
N ALA A 209 -27.35 8.39 -7.28
CA ALA A 209 -26.75 7.72 -6.14
C ALA A 209 -27.72 7.61 -4.96
N ALA A 210 -28.48 8.66 -4.66
CA ALA A 210 -29.45 8.65 -3.58
C ALA A 210 -30.61 7.68 -3.86
N VAL A 211 -31.16 7.68 -5.08
CA VAL A 211 -32.25 6.77 -5.47
C VAL A 211 -31.77 5.32 -5.47
N SER A 212 -30.65 5.02 -6.10
CA SER A 212 -30.11 3.65 -6.11
C SER A 212 -29.70 3.17 -4.72
N GLY A 213 -29.19 4.06 -3.86
CA GLY A 213 -28.90 3.77 -2.45
C GLY A 213 -30.18 3.46 -1.64
N ALA A 214 -31.26 4.18 -1.86
CA ALA A 214 -32.57 3.92 -1.22
C ALA A 214 -33.15 2.57 -1.67
N VAL A 215 -33.06 2.24 -2.97
CA VAL A 215 -33.49 0.93 -3.50
C VAL A 215 -32.65 -0.19 -2.90
N LEU A 216 -31.33 -0.02 -2.77
CA LEU A 216 -30.45 -0.99 -2.12
C LEU A 216 -30.87 -1.22 -0.66
N LEU A 217 -31.07 -0.14 0.10
CA LEU A 217 -31.49 -0.23 1.50
C LEU A 217 -32.82 -0.96 1.63
N PHE A 218 -33.79 -0.65 0.78
CA PHE A 218 -35.09 -1.32 0.74
C PHE A 218 -34.95 -2.81 0.43
N CYS A 219 -34.15 -3.21 -0.56
CA CYS A 219 -33.90 -4.61 -0.89
C CYS A 219 -33.19 -5.36 0.26
N ILE A 220 -32.26 -4.71 0.96
CA ILE A 220 -31.57 -5.28 2.13
C ILE A 220 -32.55 -5.48 3.28
N ILE A 221 -33.42 -4.49 3.59
CA ILE A 221 -34.42 -4.61 4.64
C ILE A 221 -35.42 -5.73 4.32
N GLN A 222 -35.88 -5.83 3.07
CA GLN A 222 -36.73 -6.94 2.63
C GLN A 222 -36.03 -8.29 2.74
N ALA A 223 -34.77 -8.38 2.34
CA ALA A 223 -33.98 -9.62 2.47
C ALA A 223 -33.83 -10.06 3.94
N ILE A 224 -33.61 -9.14 4.87
CA ILE A 224 -33.51 -9.44 6.30
C ILE A 224 -34.88 -9.83 6.90
N GLY A 225 -35.99 -9.23 6.43
CA GLY A 225 -37.32 -9.46 6.97
C GLY A 225 -38.05 -10.69 6.43
N VAL A 226 -37.69 -11.18 5.24
CA VAL A 226 -38.42 -12.26 4.55
C VAL A 226 -37.61 -13.54 4.40
N THR A 227 -36.30 -13.49 4.47
CA THR A 227 -35.45 -14.68 4.29
C THR A 227 -35.20 -15.35 5.61
N ASP A 228 -35.79 -16.53 5.76
CA ASP A 228 -35.29 -17.57 6.66
C ASP A 228 -33.93 -18.01 6.11
N LEU A 229 -32.86 -17.39 6.63
CA LEU A 229 -31.47 -17.62 6.19
C LEU A 229 -31.06 -19.09 6.28
N THR A 230 -31.78 -19.87 7.09
CA THR A 230 -31.57 -21.31 7.24
C THR A 230 -31.99 -22.08 5.99
N LYS A 231 -32.96 -21.62 5.20
CA LYS A 231 -33.43 -22.26 3.97
C LYS A 231 -32.54 -22.01 2.77
N LEU A 232 -31.66 -20.98 2.82
CA LEU A 232 -30.63 -20.71 1.80
C LEU A 232 -29.42 -21.68 1.89
N ILE A 233 -29.31 -22.41 3.00
CA ILE A 233 -28.19 -23.32 3.33
C ILE A 233 -28.63 -24.77 3.27
N ASP A 234 -29.79 -25.07 2.69
CA ASP A 234 -30.24 -26.44 2.60
C ASP A 234 -29.31 -27.28 1.71
N ALA A 235 -28.97 -28.49 2.19
CA ALA A 235 -27.89 -29.36 1.74
C ALA A 235 -27.98 -29.84 0.27
N ASN A 236 -29.01 -29.49 -0.45
CA ASN A 236 -29.26 -29.88 -1.83
C ASN A 236 -28.90 -28.82 -2.88
N GLY A 237 -28.00 -27.91 -2.54
CA GLY A 237 -27.39 -26.99 -3.49
C GLY A 237 -28.38 -26.25 -4.38
N MET A 238 -28.46 -24.97 -4.32
CA MET A 238 -28.98 -23.93 -5.25
C MET A 238 -29.99 -24.30 -6.38
N THR A 239 -30.74 -25.39 -6.26
CA THR A 239 -31.66 -25.85 -7.33
C THR A 239 -33.06 -25.26 -7.28
N ALA A 240 -33.36 -24.44 -6.30
CA ALA A 240 -34.67 -23.79 -6.21
C ALA A 240 -34.61 -22.38 -5.62
N LEU A 241 -33.86 -21.50 -6.27
CA LEU A 241 -34.21 -20.08 -6.17
C LEU A 241 -35.58 -19.92 -6.84
N ALA A 242 -36.66 -19.81 -6.04
CA ALA A 242 -37.96 -19.48 -6.57
C ALA A 242 -37.84 -18.22 -7.45
N GLY A 243 -38.55 -18.13 -8.56
CA GLY A 243 -38.40 -17.04 -9.53
C GLY A 243 -38.48 -15.64 -8.90
N ASP A 244 -39.20 -15.48 -7.78
CA ASP A 244 -39.29 -14.24 -7.02
C ASP A 244 -37.98 -13.89 -6.27
N GLN A 245 -37.23 -14.85 -5.77
CA GLN A 245 -35.93 -14.63 -5.13
C GLN A 245 -34.87 -14.25 -6.17
N LEU A 246 -34.87 -14.87 -7.33
CA LEU A 246 -34.00 -14.51 -8.44
C LEU A 246 -34.27 -13.09 -8.92
N ARG A 247 -35.55 -12.68 -8.99
CA ARG A 247 -35.97 -11.32 -9.35
C ARG A 247 -35.51 -10.28 -8.33
N GLN A 248 -35.69 -10.55 -7.03
CA GLN A 248 -35.22 -9.67 -5.97
C GLN A 248 -33.69 -9.51 -5.98
N TYR A 249 -32.99 -10.61 -6.20
CA TYR A 249 -31.52 -10.62 -6.31
C TYR A 249 -31.03 -9.81 -7.53
N ALA A 250 -31.71 -9.95 -8.69
CA ALA A 250 -31.42 -9.16 -9.88
C ALA A 250 -31.65 -7.64 -9.66
N ILE A 251 -32.71 -7.26 -8.96
CA ILE A 251 -33.00 -5.86 -8.60
C ILE A 251 -31.89 -5.31 -7.68
N LEU A 252 -31.49 -6.09 -6.65
CA LEU A 252 -30.41 -5.72 -5.73
C LEU A 252 -29.10 -5.49 -6.48
N LEU A 253 -28.71 -6.43 -7.34
CA LEU A 253 -27.48 -6.32 -8.14
C LEU A 253 -27.55 -5.14 -9.14
N GLY A 254 -28.68 -4.91 -9.77
CA GLY A 254 -28.91 -3.78 -10.68
C GLY A 254 -28.77 -2.44 -9.93
N ALA A 255 -29.42 -2.31 -8.78
CA ALA A 255 -29.34 -1.11 -7.95
C ALA A 255 -27.89 -0.86 -7.45
N LEU A 256 -27.17 -1.91 -7.07
CA LEU A 256 -25.78 -1.86 -6.63
C LEU A 256 -24.86 -1.40 -7.75
N LEU A 257 -25.07 -1.89 -8.98
CA LEU A 257 -24.33 -1.47 -10.17
C LEU A 257 -24.56 0.02 -10.48
N VAL A 258 -25.84 0.46 -10.48
CA VAL A 258 -26.19 1.87 -10.73
C VAL A 258 -25.59 2.79 -9.67
N PHE A 259 -25.62 2.37 -8.40
CA PHE A 259 -25.02 3.10 -7.30
C PHE A 259 -23.49 3.27 -7.48
N ALA A 260 -22.80 2.20 -7.84
CA ALA A 260 -21.35 2.24 -8.11
C ALA A 260 -20.99 3.15 -9.29
N LEU A 261 -21.74 3.07 -10.38
CA LEU A 261 -21.56 3.91 -11.57
C LEU A 261 -21.77 5.39 -11.25
N SER A 262 -22.72 5.70 -10.36
CA SER A 262 -23.04 7.07 -9.95
C SER A 262 -21.98 7.70 -9.06
N ILE A 263 -21.35 6.93 -8.16
CA ILE A 263 -20.31 7.40 -7.23
C ILE A 263 -18.93 7.41 -7.88
N GLY A 264 -18.67 6.52 -8.87
CA GLY A 264 -17.35 6.37 -9.50
C GLY A 264 -16.81 7.70 -10.01
N ARG A 265 -15.79 8.26 -9.35
CA ARG A 265 -15.04 9.44 -9.80
C ARG A 265 -13.87 8.96 -10.65
N LYS A 266 -13.55 9.69 -11.74
CA LYS A 266 -12.23 9.58 -12.35
C LYS A 266 -11.24 10.11 -11.31
N ALA A 267 -10.36 9.25 -10.81
CA ALA A 267 -9.23 9.72 -10.02
C ALA A 267 -8.35 10.56 -10.96
N GLU A 268 -8.05 11.81 -10.59
CA GLU A 268 -7.02 12.58 -11.27
C GLU A 268 -5.72 11.82 -11.12
N ARG A 269 -5.09 11.47 -12.24
CA ARG A 269 -3.79 10.80 -12.21
C ARG A 269 -2.78 11.81 -11.70
N PRO A 270 -2.10 11.54 -10.58
CA PRO A 270 -0.96 12.37 -10.20
C PRO A 270 0.06 12.35 -11.34
N ASP A 271 0.66 13.50 -11.67
CA ASP A 271 1.60 13.65 -12.78
C ASP A 271 2.81 12.69 -12.71
N TYR A 272 3.14 12.18 -11.52
CA TYR A 272 4.23 11.21 -11.33
C TYR A 272 3.86 9.77 -11.72
N LEU A 273 2.58 9.47 -11.92
CA LEU A 273 2.11 8.21 -12.50
C LEU A 273 2.04 8.28 -14.03
N ILE A 274 2.60 9.32 -14.65
CA ILE A 274 2.83 9.37 -16.08
C ILE A 274 3.72 8.19 -16.42
N GLN A 275 3.08 7.23 -17.00
CA GLN A 275 3.54 5.96 -17.48
C GLN A 275 4.99 6.05 -17.97
N THR A 276 5.91 5.44 -17.25
CA THR A 276 7.03 4.82 -17.97
C THR A 276 6.37 3.93 -19.02
N PRO A 277 6.66 4.13 -20.32
CA PRO A 277 6.14 3.25 -21.36
C PRO A 277 6.46 1.84 -20.89
N VAL A 278 5.45 0.96 -20.89
CA VAL A 278 5.69 -0.45 -20.58
C VAL A 278 6.67 -0.91 -21.65
N GLU A 279 7.96 -0.88 -21.35
CA GLU A 279 8.97 -1.47 -22.22
C GLU A 279 8.53 -2.92 -22.41
N LYS A 280 8.29 -3.32 -23.65
CA LYS A 280 7.97 -4.68 -24.02
C LYS A 280 9.19 -5.56 -23.72
N ARG A 281 9.41 -5.86 -22.44
CA ARG A 281 10.54 -6.68 -22.02
C ARG A 281 10.29 -8.11 -22.47
N LYS A 282 11.26 -8.69 -23.19
CA LYS A 282 11.27 -10.12 -23.52
C LYS A 282 11.17 -10.93 -22.23
N LEU A 283 10.31 -11.92 -22.18
CA LEU A 283 10.16 -12.81 -21.03
C LEU A 283 11.51 -13.46 -20.71
N LYS A 284 11.97 -13.32 -19.48
CA LYS A 284 13.19 -14.01 -19.02
C LYS A 284 12.96 -15.52 -19.02
N LYS A 285 14.01 -16.33 -19.27
CA LYS A 285 13.94 -17.82 -19.27
C LYS A 285 13.27 -18.37 -18.00
N ARG A 286 13.53 -17.76 -16.84
CA ARG A 286 12.92 -18.11 -15.54
C ARG A 286 11.40 -17.89 -15.51
N THR A 287 10.91 -16.80 -16.09
CA THR A 287 9.45 -16.55 -16.22
C THR A 287 8.80 -17.56 -17.14
N ILE A 288 9.48 -17.99 -18.21
CA ILE A 288 8.98 -19.06 -19.11
C ILE A 288 8.89 -20.38 -18.34
N LEU A 289 9.93 -20.73 -17.57
CA LEU A 289 9.92 -21.93 -16.74
C LEU A 289 8.80 -21.89 -15.68
N ALA A 290 8.64 -20.75 -14.99
CA ALA A 290 7.54 -20.55 -14.04
C ALA A 290 6.17 -20.70 -14.70
N THR A 291 6.01 -20.18 -15.93
CA THR A 291 4.80 -20.33 -16.73
C THR A 291 4.52 -21.81 -17.05
N LEU A 292 5.55 -22.56 -17.45
CA LEU A 292 5.42 -23.99 -17.74
C LEU A 292 5.04 -24.79 -16.47
N LEU A 293 5.64 -24.47 -15.33
CA LEU A 293 5.29 -25.10 -14.05
C LEU A 293 3.82 -24.86 -13.69
N ILE A 294 3.34 -23.62 -13.80
CA ILE A 294 1.94 -23.29 -13.52
C ILE A 294 0.99 -23.99 -14.48
N LEU A 295 1.31 -24.01 -15.79
CA LEU A 295 0.40 -24.51 -16.82
C LEU A 295 0.43 -26.03 -17.00
N LEU A 296 1.50 -26.72 -16.60
CA LEU A 296 1.64 -28.15 -16.78
C LEU A 296 1.63 -28.94 -15.47
N LEU A 297 2.43 -28.52 -14.49
CA LEU A 297 2.60 -29.28 -13.24
C LEU A 297 1.32 -29.26 -12.41
N ILE A 298 0.74 -28.08 -12.18
CA ILE A 298 -0.47 -27.95 -11.34
C ILE A 298 -1.67 -28.69 -11.93
N PRO A 299 -2.03 -28.53 -13.24
CA PRO A 299 -3.09 -29.36 -13.85
C PRO A 299 -2.81 -30.86 -13.79
N PHE A 300 -1.54 -31.27 -13.94
CA PHE A 300 -1.14 -32.66 -13.81
C PHE A 300 -1.38 -33.20 -12.40
N THR A 301 -0.98 -32.45 -11.37
CA THR A 301 -1.24 -32.79 -9.96
C THR A 301 -2.74 -32.86 -9.67
N LEU A 302 -3.53 -31.91 -10.18
CA LEU A 302 -5.00 -31.93 -10.07
C LEU A 302 -5.60 -33.18 -10.70
N PHE A 303 -5.18 -33.50 -11.93
CA PHE A 303 -5.72 -34.65 -12.67
C PHE A 303 -5.37 -35.96 -11.98
N ILE A 304 -4.10 -36.17 -11.62
CA ILE A 304 -3.66 -37.40 -10.94
C ILE A 304 -4.32 -37.49 -9.56
N GLY A 305 -4.36 -36.38 -8.83
CA GLY A 305 -4.98 -36.33 -7.49
C GLY A 305 -6.46 -36.72 -7.54
N ASN A 306 -7.20 -36.28 -8.55
CA ASN A 306 -8.59 -36.66 -8.71
C ASN A 306 -8.74 -38.12 -9.16
N TYR A 307 -7.87 -38.58 -10.09
CA TYR A 307 -7.93 -39.94 -10.67
C TYR A 307 -7.57 -41.04 -9.65
N TYR A 308 -6.45 -40.86 -8.88
CA TYR A 308 -5.98 -41.91 -7.96
C TYR A 308 -6.61 -41.82 -6.56
N PHE A 309 -7.03 -40.64 -6.11
CA PHE A 309 -7.54 -40.46 -4.75
C PHE A 309 -9.05 -40.21 -4.69
N GLU A 310 -9.75 -40.25 -5.82
CA GLU A 310 -11.21 -40.04 -5.90
C GLU A 310 -11.70 -38.82 -5.09
N GLY A 311 -10.91 -37.75 -5.05
CA GLY A 311 -11.19 -36.55 -4.26
C GLY A 311 -11.08 -36.68 -2.73
N ARG A 312 -10.78 -37.87 -2.18
CA ARG A 312 -10.76 -38.10 -0.73
C ARG A 312 -9.57 -37.47 0.00
N LYS A 313 -8.45 -37.20 -0.70
CA LYS A 313 -7.24 -36.61 -0.11
C LYS A 313 -7.02 -35.16 -0.58
N TYR A 314 -8.10 -34.39 -0.73
CA TYR A 314 -8.04 -33.01 -1.22
C TYR A 314 -7.15 -32.08 -0.38
N TYR A 315 -7.04 -32.29 0.94
CA TYR A 315 -6.10 -31.54 1.78
C TYR A 315 -4.65 -31.73 1.33
N PHE A 316 -4.27 -32.99 1.04
CA PHE A 316 -2.93 -33.30 0.58
C PHE A 316 -2.65 -32.72 -0.81
N ILE A 317 -3.63 -32.80 -1.73
CA ILE A 317 -3.55 -32.22 -3.05
C ILE A 317 -3.47 -30.69 -2.96
N SER A 318 -4.25 -30.05 -2.07
CA SER A 318 -4.20 -28.61 -1.83
C SER A 318 -2.84 -28.17 -1.29
N LEU A 319 -2.24 -28.97 -0.42
CA LEU A 319 -0.90 -28.73 0.11
C LEU A 319 0.17 -28.84 -0.97
N LEU A 320 0.09 -29.87 -1.84
CA LEU A 320 0.99 -30.03 -2.97
C LEU A 320 0.89 -28.84 -3.93
N ILE A 321 -0.31 -28.43 -4.31
CA ILE A 321 -0.53 -27.27 -5.17
C ILE A 321 0.01 -26.00 -4.52
N TRP A 322 -0.16 -25.84 -3.21
CA TRP A 322 0.44 -24.71 -2.51
C TRP A 322 1.97 -24.71 -2.63
N LEU A 323 2.62 -25.86 -2.41
CA LEU A 323 4.07 -26.00 -2.59
C LEU A 323 4.49 -25.75 -4.06
N GLU A 324 3.73 -26.26 -5.01
CA GLU A 324 3.96 -26.04 -6.45
C GLU A 324 3.81 -24.56 -6.82
N CYS A 325 2.88 -23.83 -6.21
CA CYS A 325 2.73 -22.37 -6.38
C CYS A 325 3.91 -21.58 -5.82
N MET A 326 4.56 -22.09 -4.78
CA MET A 326 5.74 -21.46 -4.21
C MET A 326 6.98 -21.62 -5.11
N LEU A 327 7.10 -22.69 -5.89
CA LEU A 327 8.25 -22.91 -6.77
C LEU A 327 8.44 -21.79 -7.83
N PRO A 328 7.46 -21.40 -8.64
CA PRO A 328 7.57 -20.29 -9.57
C PRO A 328 7.92 -18.98 -8.87
N PHE A 329 7.36 -18.76 -7.69
CA PHE A 329 7.64 -17.61 -6.86
C PHE A 329 9.13 -17.58 -6.47
N PHE A 330 9.67 -18.64 -5.88
CA PHE A 330 11.09 -18.73 -5.51
C PHE A 330 12.03 -18.63 -6.70
N LEU A 331 11.73 -19.27 -7.83
CA LEU A 331 12.56 -19.21 -9.04
C LEU A 331 12.75 -17.77 -9.57
N ILE A 332 11.73 -16.93 -9.42
CA ILE A 332 11.78 -15.54 -9.84
C ILE A 332 12.48 -14.68 -8.78
N PHE A 333 12.19 -14.94 -7.51
CA PHE A 333 12.75 -14.18 -6.39
C PHE A 333 14.22 -14.49 -6.13
N GLU A 334 14.70 -15.72 -6.34
CA GLU A 334 16.10 -16.10 -6.14
C GLU A 334 17.09 -15.22 -6.93
N GLY A 335 16.67 -14.74 -8.10
CA GLY A 335 17.47 -13.82 -8.91
C GLY A 335 17.43 -12.34 -8.49
N ARG A 336 16.59 -11.97 -7.50
CA ARG A 336 16.33 -10.57 -7.12
C ARG A 336 16.69 -10.24 -5.66
N LYS A 337 17.17 -11.20 -4.86
CA LYS A 337 17.36 -11.08 -3.40
C LYS A 337 16.04 -10.58 -2.75
N PRO A 338 15.04 -11.45 -2.58
CA PRO A 338 13.74 -11.06 -2.07
C PRO A 338 13.88 -10.44 -0.69
N GLN A 339 13.32 -9.25 -0.55
CA GLN A 339 13.26 -8.62 0.76
C GLN A 339 12.06 -9.21 1.52
N ALA A 340 12.23 -9.45 2.82
CA ALA A 340 11.14 -9.93 3.69
C ALA A 340 9.87 -9.07 3.57
N ARG A 341 10.03 -7.80 3.21
CA ARG A 341 8.95 -6.85 2.91
C ARG A 341 7.99 -7.33 1.82
N GLU A 342 8.47 -7.97 0.76
CA GLU A 342 7.62 -8.45 -0.35
C GLU A 342 6.69 -9.58 0.09
N LEU A 343 7.19 -10.51 0.90
CA LEU A 343 6.38 -11.59 1.45
C LEU A 343 5.27 -11.06 2.37
N VAL A 344 5.58 -10.05 3.19
CA VAL A 344 4.58 -9.39 4.04
C VAL A 344 3.48 -8.75 3.20
N PHE A 345 3.82 -8.07 2.09
CA PHE A 345 2.82 -7.48 1.20
C PHE A 345 1.92 -8.52 0.54
N ILE A 346 2.47 -9.65 0.11
CA ILE A 346 1.68 -10.75 -0.45
C ILE A 346 0.71 -11.28 0.61
N ALA A 347 1.19 -11.51 1.83
CA ALA A 347 0.36 -11.96 2.93
C ALA A 347 -0.77 -10.96 3.26
N VAL A 348 -0.48 -9.65 3.24
CA VAL A 348 -1.49 -8.59 3.44
C VAL A 348 -2.52 -8.59 2.31
N LEU A 349 -2.11 -8.77 1.04
CA LEU A 349 -3.04 -8.85 -0.09
C LEU A 349 -3.95 -10.08 0.02
N VAL A 350 -3.41 -11.23 0.43
CA VAL A 350 -4.19 -12.44 0.69
C VAL A 350 -5.18 -12.20 1.83
N ALA A 351 -4.73 -11.65 2.96
CA ALA A 351 -5.58 -11.34 4.10
C ALA A 351 -6.71 -10.37 3.76
N LEU A 352 -6.41 -9.31 3.00
CA LEU A 352 -7.41 -8.36 2.52
C LEU A 352 -8.45 -9.02 1.61
N ASN A 353 -8.02 -9.93 0.77
CA ASN A 353 -8.88 -10.68 -0.14
C ASN A 353 -9.79 -11.67 0.63
N VAL A 354 -9.25 -12.36 1.64
CA VAL A 354 -10.01 -13.22 2.56
C VAL A 354 -11.03 -12.41 3.36
N ALA A 355 -10.63 -11.26 3.90
CA ALA A 355 -11.53 -10.34 4.60
C ALA A 355 -12.65 -9.83 3.68
N GLY A 356 -12.32 -9.50 2.42
CA GLY A 356 -13.31 -9.15 1.41
C GLY A 356 -14.32 -10.28 1.15
N ARG A 357 -13.85 -11.54 1.09
CA ARG A 357 -14.75 -12.71 0.98
C ARG A 357 -15.65 -12.86 2.21
N ALA A 358 -15.12 -12.62 3.40
CA ALA A 358 -15.87 -12.65 4.66
C ALA A 358 -16.94 -11.56 4.72
N ALA A 359 -16.61 -10.34 4.37
CA ALA A 359 -17.53 -9.19 4.39
C ALA A 359 -18.76 -9.39 3.49
N PHE A 360 -18.60 -10.13 2.39
CA PHE A 360 -19.67 -10.44 1.44
C PHE A 360 -20.14 -11.90 1.53
N PHE A 361 -19.92 -12.55 2.67
CA PHE A 361 -20.25 -13.98 2.83
C PHE A 361 -21.72 -14.29 2.58
N MET A 362 -22.62 -13.43 3.06
CA MET A 362 -24.07 -13.57 2.91
C MET A 362 -24.57 -13.41 1.47
N LEU A 363 -23.77 -12.84 0.55
CA LEU A 363 -24.14 -12.70 -0.84
C LEU A 363 -23.55 -13.86 -1.66
N PRO A 364 -24.37 -14.78 -2.19
CA PRO A 364 -23.87 -15.88 -3.00
C PRO A 364 -23.07 -15.36 -4.19
N GLU A 365 -21.85 -15.85 -4.35
CA GLU A 365 -20.91 -15.53 -5.46
C GLU A 365 -20.62 -14.04 -5.69
N PHE A 366 -21.27 -13.10 -4.99
CA PHE A 366 -21.01 -11.67 -5.10
C PHE A 366 -19.89 -11.24 -4.16
N LYS A 367 -18.63 -11.44 -4.58
CA LYS A 367 -17.43 -11.26 -3.76
C LYS A 367 -16.35 -10.50 -4.53
N PRO A 368 -15.47 -9.71 -3.84
CA PRO A 368 -14.41 -8.93 -4.49
C PRO A 368 -13.19 -9.75 -4.93
N VAL A 369 -13.16 -11.07 -4.64
CA VAL A 369 -11.96 -11.91 -4.71
C VAL A 369 -11.30 -11.89 -6.09
N VAL A 370 -12.08 -12.06 -7.17
CA VAL A 370 -11.55 -12.04 -8.54
C VAL A 370 -10.96 -10.67 -8.88
N ALA A 371 -11.68 -9.60 -8.52
CA ALA A 371 -11.22 -8.23 -8.77
C ALA A 371 -9.89 -7.93 -8.07
N MET A 372 -9.79 -8.27 -6.79
CA MET A 372 -8.56 -8.07 -6.00
C MET A 372 -7.39 -8.89 -6.52
N THR A 373 -7.64 -10.14 -6.95
CA THR A 373 -6.63 -11.01 -7.55
C THR A 373 -6.10 -10.45 -8.87
N ILE A 374 -6.98 -9.92 -9.73
CA ILE A 374 -6.60 -9.24 -10.97
C ILE A 374 -5.72 -8.02 -10.67
N LEU A 375 -6.11 -7.20 -9.69
CA LEU A 375 -5.35 -6.01 -9.32
C LEU A 375 -3.98 -6.35 -8.72
N ALA A 376 -3.88 -7.43 -7.95
CA ALA A 376 -2.60 -7.95 -7.46
C ALA A 376 -1.69 -8.38 -8.62
N GLY A 377 -2.22 -9.10 -9.61
CA GLY A 377 -1.48 -9.51 -10.80
C GLY A 377 -1.00 -8.33 -11.65
N VAL A 378 -1.84 -7.32 -11.84
CA VAL A 378 -1.49 -6.10 -12.60
C VAL A 378 -0.43 -5.26 -11.87
N ALA A 379 -0.50 -5.17 -10.53
CA ALA A 379 0.40 -4.35 -9.73
C ALA A 379 1.79 -5.01 -9.54
N PHE A 380 1.83 -6.31 -9.22
CA PHE A 380 3.06 -6.99 -8.80
C PHE A 380 3.54 -8.07 -9.78
N GLY A 381 2.81 -8.32 -10.87
CA GLY A 381 3.16 -9.31 -11.89
C GLY A 381 2.39 -10.62 -11.76
N GLY A 382 2.49 -11.46 -12.81
CA GLY A 382 1.67 -12.67 -12.94
C GLY A 382 1.92 -13.69 -11.84
N GLU A 383 3.16 -13.88 -11.47
CA GLU A 383 3.59 -14.86 -10.48
C GLU A 383 3.03 -14.53 -9.08
N THR A 384 3.12 -13.27 -8.69
CA THR A 384 2.51 -12.76 -7.45
C THR A 384 0.99 -12.85 -7.51
N GLY A 385 0.39 -12.49 -8.66
CA GLY A 385 -1.06 -12.63 -8.88
C GLY A 385 -1.54 -14.07 -8.74
N PHE A 386 -0.77 -15.04 -9.26
CA PHE A 386 -1.07 -16.45 -9.10
C PHE A 386 -1.05 -16.88 -7.62
N LEU A 387 0.01 -16.53 -6.90
CA LEU A 387 0.17 -16.87 -5.50
C LEU A 387 -0.93 -16.25 -4.63
N VAL A 388 -1.24 -14.96 -4.84
CA VAL A 388 -2.33 -14.27 -4.12
C VAL A 388 -3.67 -14.96 -4.38
N GLY A 389 -3.98 -15.31 -5.63
CA GLY A 389 -5.22 -16.01 -5.98
C GLY A 389 -5.33 -17.38 -5.34
N ALA A 390 -4.30 -18.22 -5.48
CA ALA A 390 -4.26 -19.56 -4.94
C ALA A 390 -4.33 -19.58 -3.41
N MET A 391 -3.51 -18.76 -2.75
CA MET A 391 -3.49 -18.65 -1.29
C MET A 391 -4.79 -18.09 -0.71
N THR A 392 -5.43 -17.15 -1.41
CA THR A 392 -6.74 -16.62 -0.99
C THR A 392 -7.77 -17.75 -0.94
N MET A 393 -7.82 -18.64 -1.94
CA MET A 393 -8.75 -19.77 -1.94
C MET A 393 -8.43 -20.76 -0.83
N LEU A 394 -7.17 -21.13 -0.65
CA LEU A 394 -6.75 -22.04 0.40
C LEU A 394 -7.17 -21.52 1.79
N VAL A 395 -6.70 -20.31 2.15
CA VAL A 395 -6.93 -19.72 3.47
C VAL A 395 -8.42 -19.44 3.72
N SER A 396 -9.12 -18.87 2.72
CA SER A 396 -10.54 -18.57 2.92
C SER A 396 -11.40 -19.83 3.01
N ASN A 397 -11.06 -20.92 2.30
CA ASN A 397 -11.80 -22.17 2.41
C ASN A 397 -11.56 -22.85 3.78
N MET A 398 -10.38 -22.67 4.42
CA MET A 398 -10.18 -23.11 5.80
C MET A 398 -11.15 -22.44 6.78
N LEU A 399 -11.55 -21.18 6.49
CA LEU A 399 -12.48 -20.43 7.35
C LEU A 399 -13.95 -20.70 7.01
N PHE A 400 -14.29 -20.89 5.73
CA PHE A 400 -15.69 -20.92 5.29
C PHE A 400 -16.19 -22.30 4.85
N SER A 401 -15.39 -23.14 4.27
CA SER A 401 -15.67 -24.54 3.93
C SER A 401 -14.55 -25.13 3.09
N GLN A 402 -13.86 -26.12 3.60
CA GLN A 402 -12.89 -26.92 2.83
C GLN A 402 -13.57 -28.09 2.15
N GLY A 403 -13.12 -28.42 0.94
CA GLY A 403 -13.65 -29.55 0.20
C GLY A 403 -12.78 -29.92 -1.01
N PRO A 404 -13.17 -30.97 -1.75
CA PRO A 404 -12.42 -31.43 -2.93
C PRO A 404 -12.38 -30.41 -4.06
N TRP A 405 -13.21 -29.37 -4.02
CA TRP A 405 -13.19 -28.24 -4.94
C TRP A 405 -12.04 -27.25 -4.67
N THR A 406 -11.45 -27.25 -3.47
CA THR A 406 -10.44 -26.26 -3.08
C THR A 406 -9.22 -26.24 -3.99
N PRO A 407 -8.59 -27.36 -4.37
CA PRO A 407 -7.47 -27.36 -5.31
C PRO A 407 -7.81 -26.73 -6.66
N TRP A 408 -9.00 -27.03 -7.18
CA TRP A 408 -9.50 -26.46 -8.43
C TRP A 408 -9.71 -24.95 -8.34
N GLN A 409 -10.27 -24.49 -7.22
CA GLN A 409 -10.43 -23.05 -6.95
C GLN A 409 -9.09 -22.34 -6.82
N MET A 410 -8.10 -22.95 -6.16
CA MET A 410 -6.75 -22.40 -6.05
C MET A 410 -6.13 -22.19 -7.43
N PHE A 411 -6.21 -23.20 -8.29
CA PHE A 411 -5.71 -23.12 -9.65
C PHE A 411 -6.49 -22.08 -10.48
N ALA A 412 -7.82 -22.14 -10.49
CA ALA A 412 -8.65 -21.23 -11.27
C ALA A 412 -8.43 -19.76 -10.90
N MET A 413 -8.35 -19.47 -9.60
CA MET A 413 -8.11 -18.11 -9.13
C MET A 413 -6.67 -17.67 -9.37
N GLY A 414 -5.71 -18.58 -9.18
CA GLY A 414 -4.31 -18.33 -9.48
C GLY A 414 -4.07 -17.99 -10.95
N ILE A 415 -4.64 -18.76 -11.88
CA ILE A 415 -4.48 -18.52 -13.32
C ILE A 415 -5.06 -17.17 -13.76
N ILE A 416 -6.13 -16.69 -13.13
CA ILE A 416 -6.70 -15.37 -13.39
C ILE A 416 -5.68 -14.28 -13.00
N GLY A 417 -5.11 -14.35 -11.81
CA GLY A 417 -4.10 -13.40 -11.34
C GLY A 417 -2.84 -13.42 -12.20
N TRP A 418 -2.38 -14.63 -12.58
CA TRP A 418 -1.24 -14.81 -13.46
C TRP A 418 -1.47 -14.18 -14.83
N LEU A 419 -2.61 -14.49 -15.45
CA LEU A 419 -2.94 -14.00 -16.78
C LEU A 419 -3.10 -12.49 -16.79
N ALA A 420 -3.71 -11.90 -15.76
CA ALA A 420 -3.82 -10.46 -15.61
C ALA A 420 -2.45 -9.78 -15.63
N GLY A 421 -1.48 -10.31 -14.88
CA GLY A 421 -0.13 -9.75 -14.84
C GLY A 421 0.64 -9.96 -16.16
N VAL A 422 0.51 -11.13 -16.80
CA VAL A 422 1.16 -11.43 -18.09
C VAL A 422 0.60 -10.56 -19.21
N LEU A 423 -0.73 -10.44 -19.33
CA LEU A 423 -1.37 -9.60 -20.35
C LEU A 423 -1.06 -8.12 -20.15
N TYR A 424 -1.01 -7.67 -18.89
CA TYR A 424 -0.59 -6.31 -18.59
C TYR A 424 0.87 -6.06 -19.03
N ARG A 425 1.80 -6.97 -18.70
CA ARG A 425 3.21 -6.87 -19.08
C ARG A 425 3.42 -6.91 -20.61
N LYS A 426 2.56 -7.63 -21.32
CA LYS A 426 2.55 -7.65 -22.81
C LYS A 426 1.88 -6.43 -23.44
N GLY A 427 1.26 -5.54 -22.65
CA GLY A 427 0.56 -4.36 -23.15
C GLY A 427 -0.82 -4.63 -23.75
N VAL A 428 -1.34 -5.86 -23.64
CA VAL A 428 -2.69 -6.24 -24.09
C VAL A 428 -3.74 -5.72 -23.12
N LEU A 429 -3.52 -5.95 -21.82
CA LEU A 429 -4.38 -5.42 -20.77
C LEU A 429 -3.92 -4.01 -20.38
N ARG A 430 -4.83 -3.03 -20.41
CA ARG A 430 -4.55 -1.65 -20.05
C ARG A 430 -5.03 -1.35 -18.64
N ARG A 431 -4.36 -0.41 -17.93
CA ARG A 431 -4.78 0.07 -16.60
C ARG A 431 -6.02 0.99 -16.63
N SER A 432 -6.84 0.93 -17.67
CA SER A 432 -8.10 1.65 -17.71
C SER A 432 -9.20 0.83 -17.06
N ARG A 433 -10.14 1.49 -16.36
CA ARG A 433 -11.28 0.81 -15.71
C ARG A 433 -12.00 -0.14 -16.65
N LEU A 434 -12.31 0.34 -17.86
CA LEU A 434 -13.05 -0.46 -18.85
C LEU A 434 -12.28 -1.72 -19.28
N SER A 435 -10.96 -1.59 -19.56
CA SER A 435 -10.13 -2.73 -19.95
C SER A 435 -10.06 -3.79 -18.85
N LEU A 436 -9.90 -3.36 -17.59
CA LEU A 436 -9.88 -4.27 -16.44
C LEU A 436 -11.24 -4.93 -16.20
N CYS A 437 -12.34 -4.18 -16.34
CA CYS A 437 -13.69 -4.71 -16.18
C CYS A 437 -14.00 -5.76 -17.26
N ILE A 438 -13.70 -5.49 -18.54
CA ILE A 438 -13.90 -6.44 -19.64
C ILE A 438 -13.09 -7.71 -19.39
N PHE A 439 -11.80 -7.57 -19.03
CA PHE A 439 -10.98 -8.72 -18.68
C PHE A 439 -11.54 -9.47 -17.47
N GLY A 440 -12.01 -8.77 -16.43
CA GLY A 440 -12.59 -9.38 -15.24
C GLY A 440 -13.85 -10.20 -15.53
N VAL A 441 -14.75 -9.69 -16.38
CA VAL A 441 -15.94 -10.43 -16.83
C VAL A 441 -15.54 -11.70 -17.60
N ILE A 442 -14.63 -11.59 -18.57
CA ILE A 442 -14.14 -12.75 -19.35
C ILE A 442 -13.45 -13.75 -18.43
N ALA A 443 -12.59 -13.29 -17.53
CA ALA A 443 -11.87 -14.15 -16.60
C ALA A 443 -12.81 -14.90 -15.64
N SER A 444 -13.87 -14.24 -15.15
CA SER A 444 -14.85 -14.86 -14.25
C SER A 444 -15.70 -15.92 -14.96
N THR A 445 -16.14 -15.65 -16.20
CA THR A 445 -17.02 -16.56 -16.93
C THR A 445 -16.25 -17.65 -17.66
N VAL A 446 -15.23 -17.27 -18.44
CA VAL A 446 -14.51 -18.21 -19.31
C VAL A 446 -13.41 -18.96 -18.57
N LEU A 447 -12.58 -18.27 -17.77
CA LEU A 447 -11.47 -18.96 -17.08
C LEU A 447 -11.97 -19.67 -15.82
N TYR A 448 -12.62 -18.95 -14.92
CA TYR A 448 -13.07 -19.56 -13.68
C TYR A 448 -14.20 -20.57 -13.92
N GLY A 449 -15.25 -20.20 -14.63
CA GLY A 449 -16.35 -21.09 -15.00
C GLY A 449 -15.87 -22.24 -15.90
N GLY A 450 -14.95 -21.95 -16.83
CA GLY A 450 -14.35 -22.96 -17.72
C GLY A 450 -13.57 -24.05 -16.98
N ILE A 451 -12.99 -23.75 -15.81
CA ILE A 451 -12.28 -24.73 -14.97
C ILE A 451 -13.23 -25.36 -13.95
N MET A 452 -14.07 -24.58 -13.29
CA MET A 452 -14.88 -25.05 -12.17
C MET A 452 -16.10 -25.88 -12.58
N ASN A 453 -16.73 -25.57 -13.74
CA ASN A 453 -17.88 -26.35 -14.19
C ASN A 453 -17.51 -27.79 -14.57
N PRO A 454 -16.44 -28.07 -15.38
CA PRO A 454 -15.96 -29.41 -15.58
C PRO A 454 -15.44 -30.09 -14.31
N ALA A 455 -14.75 -29.32 -13.43
CA ALA A 455 -14.30 -29.85 -12.14
C ALA A 455 -15.49 -30.33 -11.28
N SER A 456 -16.59 -29.59 -11.28
CA SER A 456 -17.82 -29.99 -10.57
C SER A 456 -18.42 -31.27 -11.18
N ALA A 457 -18.42 -31.41 -12.51
CA ALA A 457 -18.85 -32.66 -13.14
C ALA A 457 -17.97 -33.83 -12.73
N LEU A 458 -16.64 -33.66 -12.67
CA LEU A 458 -15.69 -34.68 -12.20
C LEU A 458 -15.88 -35.08 -10.75
N LEU A 459 -16.22 -34.11 -9.89
CA LEU A 459 -16.34 -34.35 -8.44
C LEU A 459 -17.67 -34.94 -8.01
N TRP A 460 -18.76 -34.64 -8.74
CA TRP A 460 -20.11 -34.93 -8.29
C TRP A 460 -20.91 -35.89 -9.22
N SER A 461 -20.38 -36.30 -10.37
CA SER A 461 -21.04 -37.21 -11.27
C SER A 461 -20.40 -38.59 -11.25
N ASN A 462 -21.22 -39.65 -11.16
CA ASN A 462 -20.73 -41.03 -11.17
C ASN A 462 -20.24 -41.47 -12.58
N THR A 463 -20.69 -40.80 -13.62
CA THR A 463 -20.28 -41.04 -15.01
C THR A 463 -19.92 -39.74 -15.69
N ILE A 464 -18.85 -39.74 -16.46
CA ILE A 464 -18.41 -38.57 -17.20
C ILE A 464 -18.68 -38.77 -18.67
N ASN A 465 -19.54 -37.93 -19.21
CA ASN A 465 -19.76 -37.83 -20.64
C ASN A 465 -19.98 -36.37 -21.06
N TRP A 466 -19.89 -36.09 -22.35
CA TRP A 466 -20.00 -34.73 -22.85
C TRP A 466 -21.33 -34.04 -22.51
N LYS A 467 -22.41 -34.80 -22.43
CA LYS A 467 -23.74 -34.26 -22.07
C LYS A 467 -23.78 -33.78 -20.61
N ILE A 468 -23.15 -34.52 -19.71
CA ILE A 468 -23.06 -34.16 -18.28
C ILE A 468 -22.21 -32.90 -18.12
N ILE A 469 -21.04 -32.85 -18.76
CA ILE A 469 -20.19 -31.63 -18.71
C ILE A 469 -20.97 -30.41 -19.22
N LEU A 470 -21.68 -30.55 -20.34
CA LEU A 470 -22.50 -29.47 -20.90
C LEU A 470 -23.63 -29.05 -19.93
N SER A 471 -24.27 -29.99 -19.22
CA SER A 471 -25.30 -29.67 -18.24
C SER A 471 -24.75 -28.82 -17.09
N TYR A 472 -23.53 -29.10 -16.59
CA TYR A 472 -22.87 -28.28 -15.55
C TYR A 472 -22.52 -26.88 -16.05
N TYR A 473 -22.16 -26.72 -17.33
CA TYR A 473 -21.98 -25.36 -17.89
C TYR A 473 -23.30 -24.62 -17.94
N VAL A 474 -24.38 -25.23 -18.41
CA VAL A 474 -25.71 -24.58 -18.51
C VAL A 474 -26.22 -24.17 -17.11
N THR A 475 -26.14 -25.07 -16.13
CA THR A 475 -26.57 -24.77 -14.74
C THR A 475 -25.62 -23.82 -14.03
N GLY A 476 -24.36 -23.75 -14.43
CA GLY A 476 -23.36 -22.83 -13.88
C GLY A 476 -23.50 -21.38 -14.40
N ILE A 477 -24.12 -21.15 -15.56
CA ILE A 477 -24.25 -19.81 -16.17
C ILE A 477 -24.79 -18.75 -15.19
N PRO A 478 -25.89 -18.94 -14.46
CA PRO A 478 -26.39 -17.92 -13.53
C PRO A 478 -25.36 -17.52 -12.46
N ILE A 479 -24.66 -18.52 -11.93
CA ILE A 479 -23.63 -18.35 -10.90
C ILE A 479 -22.42 -17.58 -11.44
N ASP A 480 -21.98 -17.95 -12.64
CA ASP A 480 -20.86 -17.29 -13.32
C ASP A 480 -21.20 -15.85 -13.70
N LEU A 481 -22.45 -15.56 -14.08
CA LEU A 481 -22.93 -14.20 -14.33
C LEU A 481 -22.92 -13.34 -13.07
N VAL A 482 -23.37 -13.85 -11.92
CA VAL A 482 -23.31 -13.14 -10.65
C VAL A 482 -21.86 -12.80 -10.29
N ARG A 483 -20.94 -13.77 -10.44
CA ARG A 483 -19.50 -13.58 -10.21
C ARG A 483 -18.91 -12.54 -11.17
N ALA A 484 -19.31 -12.57 -12.44
CA ALA A 484 -18.87 -11.60 -13.44
C ALA A 484 -19.36 -10.19 -13.12
N LEU A 485 -20.62 -10.02 -12.72
CA LEU A 485 -21.19 -8.75 -12.27
C LEU A 485 -20.48 -8.22 -11.02
N ALA A 486 -20.23 -9.08 -10.05
CA ALA A 486 -19.44 -8.72 -8.86
C ALA A 486 -18.04 -8.24 -9.24
N THR A 487 -17.37 -8.98 -10.11
CA THR A 487 -16.02 -8.63 -10.58
C THR A 487 -16.03 -7.28 -11.30
N PHE A 488 -17.01 -7.06 -12.20
CA PHE A 488 -17.18 -5.77 -12.87
C PHE A 488 -17.39 -4.64 -11.86
N PHE A 489 -18.31 -4.82 -10.91
CA PHE A 489 -18.63 -3.84 -9.87
C PHE A 489 -17.41 -3.44 -9.06
N PHE A 490 -16.70 -4.43 -8.50
CA PHE A 490 -15.54 -4.16 -7.67
C PHE A 490 -14.38 -3.56 -8.46
N LEU A 491 -14.10 -4.01 -9.68
CA LEU A 491 -13.08 -3.41 -10.54
C LEU A 491 -13.44 -1.98 -10.92
N TRP A 492 -14.70 -1.72 -11.27
CA TRP A 492 -15.13 -0.37 -11.61
C TRP A 492 -14.93 0.61 -10.46
N LEU A 493 -15.23 0.18 -9.24
CA LEU A 493 -15.14 1.01 -8.04
C LEU A 493 -13.69 1.15 -7.56
N THR A 494 -12.93 0.05 -7.51
CA THR A 494 -11.67 -0.01 -6.76
C THR A 494 -10.41 0.02 -7.63
N ALA A 495 -10.49 -0.27 -8.94
CA ALA A 495 -9.29 -0.46 -9.76
C ALA A 495 -8.33 0.74 -9.73
N GLU A 496 -8.80 1.94 -10.02
CA GLU A 496 -7.94 3.13 -10.02
C GLU A 496 -7.38 3.48 -8.63
N PRO A 497 -8.22 3.65 -7.57
CA PRO A 497 -7.71 4.07 -6.28
C PRO A 497 -6.80 3.02 -5.65
N LEU A 498 -7.08 1.73 -5.87
CA LEU A 498 -6.26 0.66 -5.31
C LEU A 498 -4.93 0.53 -6.06
N LEU A 499 -4.92 0.54 -7.40
CA LEU A 499 -3.68 0.51 -8.17
C LEU A 499 -2.77 1.69 -7.86
N GLN A 500 -3.32 2.91 -7.67
CA GLN A 500 -2.54 4.06 -7.24
C GLN A 500 -1.89 3.85 -5.87
N LYS A 501 -2.63 3.28 -4.91
CA LYS A 501 -2.08 2.95 -3.59
C LYS A 501 -1.02 1.85 -3.67
N LEU A 502 -1.26 0.81 -4.46
CA LEU A 502 -0.31 -0.29 -4.65
C LEU A 502 0.98 0.19 -5.35
N ASP A 503 0.88 1.06 -6.36
CA ASP A 503 2.05 1.66 -7.00
C ASP A 503 2.86 2.52 -6.02
N ARG A 504 2.17 3.32 -5.19
CA ARG A 504 2.83 4.11 -4.15
C ARG A 504 3.55 3.22 -3.13
N ILE A 505 2.93 2.12 -2.72
CA ILE A 505 3.54 1.14 -1.82
C ILE A 505 4.75 0.48 -2.49
N LYS A 506 4.60 0.06 -3.76
CA LYS A 506 5.66 -0.56 -4.55
C LYS A 506 6.89 0.35 -4.64
N THR A 507 6.68 1.63 -4.95
CA THR A 507 7.75 2.63 -5.01
C THR A 507 8.34 2.92 -3.63
N LYS A 508 7.48 3.13 -2.63
CA LYS A 508 7.90 3.45 -1.26
C LYS A 508 8.80 2.38 -0.63
N TYR A 509 8.52 1.11 -0.88
CA TYR A 509 9.24 -0.01 -0.28
C TYR A 509 10.21 -0.71 -1.23
N ALA A 510 10.48 -0.12 -2.41
CA ALA A 510 11.31 -0.70 -3.46
C ALA A 510 10.92 -2.16 -3.78
N LEU A 511 9.60 -2.45 -3.76
CA LEU A 511 9.09 -3.78 -4.09
C LEU A 511 9.23 -3.95 -5.60
N ALA A 512 10.06 -4.91 -5.99
CA ALA A 512 10.48 -5.29 -7.35
C ALA A 512 9.84 -4.61 -8.57
N GLU A 513 10.67 -4.11 -9.44
CA GLU A 513 10.34 -3.77 -10.82
C GLU A 513 10.17 -5.01 -11.72
#